data_b445aa41045c83b40662ff0ed3ba0015
#
_entry.id   b445aa41045c83b40662ff0ed3ba0015
#
_cell.length_a   1.000
_cell.length_b   1.000
_cell.length_c   1.000
_cell.angle_alpha   90.00
_cell.angle_beta   90.00
_cell.angle_gamma   90.00
#
_symmetry.space_group_name_H-M   'P 1'
#
loop_
_entity.id
_entity.type
_entity.pdbx_description
1 polymer ?
#
loop_
_entity_poly.entity_id
_entity_poly.type
_entity_poly.pdbx_seq_one_letter_code
_entity_poly.pdbx_strand_id
1 'polypeptide(L)'
;MLCEICKKREASVQMVSIVNGKKMERLMCLECAKNFIPFDIPNLEGQALTPEDARKFLDRISNHLPNPNRKKVTKEGFSETAAMILGDAAGKALELGSESIGTEHILWAITNIKTSTAKNILLKLGVDLEELTKELGNWLDKGNNKEKVPEYSARAKVAIERAAANAKSLGQPYVGSEQILWGLAAAGEGVATQILSKFEVRADKVQEIIRALEDERKAAPDRLNEKILDEEEKKPDVLEVLAHFGRNLNSLAANGKIDPVISRENEVERLVQILGRRTKNNPVIVGEAGGGKTAVAEALSQKMVKGEVPEFLQKKIIFSLEIGMLVAGSKYRGEFEERMRKVLELLREDSRIILFIDELHTIIGAGSAEGSIDAANIIKPAMARGELQIIGATTLAEYRKHIEKDAALERRFQPVLVDAPTAESTQLMLKGLQERYEKFHGLKINSEAVKACVELSDRYNTDRNLPDKAIDLMDEAF
;
A
#
# COMPACT_ATOMS: atom_id res chain seq x y z
N MET A 1 -34.09 1.12 34.62
CA MET A 1 -33.47 -0.22 34.37
C MET A 1 -32.07 -0.23 34.95
N LEU A 2 -31.61 -1.36 35.50
CA LEU A 2 -30.27 -1.45 36.07
C LEU A 2 -29.21 -1.54 34.94
N CYS A 3 -28.04 -0.95 35.19
CA CYS A 3 -26.90 -1.01 34.28
C CYS A 3 -26.49 -2.46 33.98
N GLU A 4 -26.38 -2.82 32.71
CA GLU A 4 -26.07 -4.18 32.28
C GLU A 4 -24.65 -4.64 32.66
N ILE A 5 -23.73 -3.69 32.89
CA ILE A 5 -22.34 -3.99 33.25
C ILE A 5 -22.16 -4.16 34.76
N CYS A 6 -22.49 -3.16 35.55
CA CYS A 6 -22.27 -3.24 37.02
C CYS A 6 -23.45 -3.83 37.78
N LYS A 7 -24.66 -3.90 37.23
CA LYS A 7 -25.92 -4.39 37.83
C LYS A 7 -26.29 -3.73 39.17
N LYS A 8 -25.64 -2.62 39.53
CA LYS A 8 -25.77 -1.94 40.81
C LYS A 8 -26.42 -0.57 40.72
N ARG A 9 -26.35 0.11 39.59
CA ARG A 9 -26.84 1.48 39.40
C ARG A 9 -27.84 1.55 38.27
N GLU A 10 -28.70 2.57 38.27
CA GLU A 10 -29.61 2.81 37.15
C GLU A 10 -28.88 3.15 35.86
N ALA A 11 -29.33 2.57 34.75
CA ALA A 11 -28.80 2.83 33.45
C ALA A 11 -29.34 4.16 32.92
N SER A 12 -28.43 5.09 32.61
CA SER A 12 -28.74 6.44 32.10
C SER A 12 -28.17 6.70 30.69
N VAL A 13 -27.36 5.74 30.15
CA VAL A 13 -26.71 5.86 28.84
C VAL A 13 -27.01 4.61 28.00
N GLN A 14 -27.50 4.81 26.78
CA GLN A 14 -27.66 3.75 25.81
C GLN A 14 -26.49 3.80 24.83
N MET A 15 -25.63 2.76 24.87
CA MET A 15 -24.52 2.62 23.94
C MET A 15 -24.92 1.65 22.81
N VAL A 16 -24.69 2.10 21.57
CA VAL A 16 -24.91 1.29 20.38
C VAL A 16 -23.54 0.95 19.81
N SER A 17 -23.21 -0.33 19.76
CA SER A 17 -21.97 -0.82 19.12
C SER A 17 -22.33 -1.76 17.98
N ILE A 18 -21.54 -1.70 16.90
CA ILE A 18 -21.68 -2.62 15.78
C ILE A 18 -20.47 -3.56 15.83
N VAL A 19 -20.71 -4.80 16.23
CA VAL A 19 -19.70 -5.86 16.29
C VAL A 19 -20.08 -6.93 15.27
N ASN A 20 -19.21 -7.20 14.32
CA ASN A 20 -19.44 -8.17 13.24
C ASN A 20 -20.74 -7.93 12.43
N GLY A 21 -21.05 -6.65 12.16
CA GLY A 21 -22.24 -6.28 11.38
C GLY A 21 -23.57 -6.39 12.15
N LYS A 22 -23.57 -6.83 13.40
CA LYS A 22 -24.75 -6.86 14.27
C LYS A 22 -24.76 -5.66 15.21
N LYS A 23 -25.85 -4.90 15.17
CA LYS A 23 -26.11 -3.79 16.08
C LYS A 23 -26.36 -4.36 17.48
N MET A 24 -25.49 -4.06 18.44
CA MET A 24 -25.68 -4.38 19.86
C MET A 24 -25.95 -3.10 20.62
N GLU A 25 -27.06 -3.06 21.33
CA GLU A 25 -27.43 -1.96 22.21
C GLU A 25 -27.23 -2.42 23.67
N ARG A 26 -26.54 -1.59 24.45
CA ARG A 26 -26.33 -1.85 25.89
C ARG A 26 -26.73 -0.64 26.71
N LEU A 27 -27.46 -0.87 27.76
CA LEU A 27 -27.86 0.16 28.72
C LEU A 27 -26.88 0.18 29.89
N MET A 28 -26.20 1.33 30.09
CA MET A 28 -25.13 1.48 31.08
C MET A 28 -25.36 2.68 31.98
N CYS A 29 -24.85 2.62 33.22
CA CYS A 29 -24.76 3.81 34.04
C CYS A 29 -23.59 4.70 33.61
N LEU A 30 -23.63 5.97 33.98
CA LEU A 30 -22.63 6.99 33.58
C LEU A 30 -21.20 6.60 33.90
N GLU A 31 -20.94 5.96 35.03
CA GLU A 31 -19.58 5.55 35.41
C GLU A 31 -19.08 4.34 34.62
N CYS A 32 -19.96 3.40 34.29
CA CYS A 32 -19.57 2.31 33.40
C CYS A 32 -19.36 2.80 31.96
N ALA A 33 -20.12 3.80 31.52
CA ALA A 33 -19.95 4.42 30.22
C ALA A 33 -18.64 5.21 30.11
N LYS A 34 -18.20 5.90 31.17
CA LYS A 34 -16.91 6.61 31.21
C LYS A 34 -15.70 5.70 31.00
N ASN A 35 -15.76 4.45 31.43
CA ASN A 35 -14.68 3.47 31.23
C ASN A 35 -14.61 2.91 29.82
N PHE A 36 -15.67 3.09 29.02
CA PHE A 36 -15.71 2.68 27.60
C PHE A 36 -15.44 3.83 26.62
N ILE A 37 -15.53 5.09 27.08
CA ILE A 37 -15.30 6.28 26.28
C ILE A 37 -14.01 6.94 26.81
N PRO A 38 -12.92 7.00 26.03
CA PRO A 38 -11.62 7.51 26.50
C PRO A 38 -11.54 9.05 26.60
N PHE A 39 -12.68 9.75 26.76
CA PHE A 39 -12.73 11.21 26.86
C PHE A 39 -13.62 11.67 28.00
N ASP A 40 -13.14 12.63 28.80
CA ASP A 40 -13.96 13.39 29.76
C ASP A 40 -15.00 14.21 28.97
N ILE A 41 -16.26 13.83 29.10
CA ILE A 41 -17.40 14.59 28.60
C ILE A 41 -17.95 15.37 29.80
N PRO A 42 -17.76 16.71 29.85
CA PRO A 42 -18.37 17.51 30.91
C PRO A 42 -19.89 17.62 30.70
N ASN A 43 -20.65 17.28 31.71
CA ASN A 43 -22.09 17.48 31.86
C ASN A 43 -23.01 16.95 30.74
N LEU A 44 -23.37 15.66 30.85
CA LEU A 44 -24.56 15.10 30.21
C LEU A 44 -25.63 14.83 31.28
N GLU A 45 -26.18 15.88 31.86
CA GLU A 45 -27.47 15.82 32.55
C GLU A 45 -28.53 16.33 31.56
N GLY A 46 -29.13 15.39 30.83
CA GLY A 46 -30.48 15.50 30.27
C GLY A 46 -30.77 16.58 29.21
N GLN A 47 -29.80 17.30 28.64
CA GLN A 47 -30.02 18.30 27.60
C GLN A 47 -29.41 17.90 26.26
N ALA A 48 -30.19 18.08 25.17
CA ALA A 48 -29.70 17.90 23.80
C ALA A 48 -28.58 18.90 23.51
N LEU A 49 -27.45 18.43 22.95
CA LEU A 49 -26.32 19.26 22.53
C LEU A 49 -26.78 20.35 21.57
N THR A 50 -26.48 21.61 21.90
CA THR A 50 -26.73 22.72 20.99
C THR A 50 -25.74 22.66 19.82
N PRO A 51 -26.08 23.27 18.65
CA PRO A 51 -25.15 23.34 17.51
C PRO A 51 -23.80 24.01 17.84
N GLU A 52 -23.78 24.86 18.88
CA GLU A 52 -22.56 25.52 19.37
C GLU A 52 -21.69 24.60 20.21
N ASP A 53 -22.30 23.73 21.04
CA ASP A 53 -21.59 22.73 21.80
C ASP A 53 -21.04 21.61 20.90
N ALA A 54 -21.77 21.26 19.84
CA ALA A 54 -21.29 20.35 18.81
C ALA A 54 -20.09 20.94 18.04
N ARG A 55 -20.09 22.25 17.73
CA ARG A 55 -18.94 22.94 17.12
C ARG A 55 -17.74 22.97 18.06
N LYS A 56 -17.91 23.36 19.32
CA LYS A 56 -16.84 23.35 20.34
C LYS A 56 -16.27 21.94 20.56
N PHE A 57 -17.10 20.92 20.46
CA PHE A 57 -16.67 19.52 20.53
C PHE A 57 -15.87 19.11 19.27
N LEU A 58 -16.34 19.49 18.07
CA LEU A 58 -15.62 19.27 16.81
C LEU A 58 -14.30 20.05 16.74
N ASP A 59 -14.25 21.28 17.27
CA ASP A 59 -13.02 22.07 17.36
C ASP A 59 -12.02 21.47 18.36
N ARG A 60 -12.50 20.89 19.46
CA ARG A 60 -11.64 20.12 20.38
C ARG A 60 -11.12 18.84 19.77
N ILE A 61 -11.93 18.10 19.00
CA ILE A 61 -11.48 16.91 18.26
C ILE A 61 -10.50 17.33 17.16
N SER A 62 -10.76 18.42 16.41
CA SER A 62 -9.86 18.88 15.35
C SER A 62 -8.52 19.38 15.88
N ASN A 63 -8.49 19.95 17.09
CA ASN A 63 -7.24 20.33 17.78
C ASN A 63 -6.48 19.12 18.38
N HIS A 64 -7.11 17.95 18.47
CA HIS A 64 -6.50 16.68 18.88
C HIS A 64 -6.29 15.71 17.72
N LEU A 65 -6.73 16.08 16.50
CA LEU A 65 -6.32 15.37 15.28
C LEU A 65 -4.85 15.71 15.00
N PRO A 66 -3.99 14.72 14.76
CA PRO A 66 -2.58 14.97 14.53
C PRO A 66 -2.40 15.85 13.29
N ASN A 67 -1.73 16.98 13.47
CA ASN A 67 -1.22 17.82 12.38
C ASN A 67 -0.31 16.93 11.53
N PRO A 68 -0.53 16.80 10.20
CA PRO A 68 0.26 15.93 9.33
C PRO A 68 1.77 16.23 9.33
N ASN A 69 2.19 17.36 9.89
CA ASN A 69 3.60 17.75 10.06
C ASN A 69 4.17 17.51 11.47
N ARG A 70 3.45 16.87 12.40
CA ARG A 70 4.02 16.42 13.68
C ARG A 70 4.32 14.94 13.60
N LYS A 71 5.55 14.54 13.89
CA LYS A 71 5.98 13.14 14.09
C LYS A 71 4.95 12.43 14.95
N LYS A 72 4.39 11.32 14.46
CA LYS A 72 3.40 10.51 15.18
C LYS A 72 4.05 9.93 16.44
N VAL A 73 3.75 10.50 17.59
CA VAL A 73 4.10 9.96 18.89
C VAL A 73 2.84 9.27 19.44
N THR A 74 2.95 8.03 19.87
CA THR A 74 1.83 7.33 20.52
C THR A 74 1.49 8.04 21.86
N LYS A 75 0.26 7.82 22.39
CA LYS A 75 -0.16 8.36 23.70
C LYS A 75 0.82 8.03 24.84
N GLU A 76 1.65 7.04 24.66
CA GLU A 76 2.62 6.54 25.64
C GLU A 76 4.03 7.13 25.46
N GLY A 77 4.25 8.04 24.51
CA GLY A 77 5.55 8.69 24.29
C GLY A 77 6.58 7.84 23.53
N PHE A 78 6.12 6.85 22.75
CA PHE A 78 6.96 6.05 21.86
C PHE A 78 6.85 6.51 20.40
N SER A 79 7.90 6.29 19.62
CA SER A 79 7.82 6.39 18.15
C SER A 79 6.90 5.29 17.59
N GLU A 80 6.37 5.47 16.37
CA GLU A 80 5.53 4.46 15.71
C GLU A 80 6.25 3.11 15.61
N THR A 81 7.52 3.12 15.18
CA THR A 81 8.38 1.91 15.08
C THR A 81 8.60 1.25 16.45
N ALA A 82 8.84 2.04 17.50
CA ALA A 82 9.01 1.50 18.83
C ALA A 82 7.72 0.86 19.36
N ALA A 83 6.56 1.47 19.10
CA ALA A 83 5.26 0.92 19.45
C ALA A 83 4.96 -0.36 18.67
N MET A 84 5.32 -0.45 17.38
CA MET A 84 5.21 -1.68 16.59
C MET A 84 6.08 -2.80 17.18
N ILE A 85 7.34 -2.53 17.52
CA ILE A 85 8.24 -3.52 18.14
C ILE A 85 7.63 -4.08 19.42
N LEU A 86 7.08 -3.22 20.28
CA LEU A 86 6.44 -3.65 21.54
C LEU A 86 5.15 -4.44 21.27
N GLY A 87 4.37 -4.06 20.26
CA GLY A 87 3.17 -4.79 19.82
C GLY A 87 3.50 -6.17 19.26
N ASP A 88 4.51 -6.27 18.38
CA ASP A 88 4.95 -7.53 17.79
C ASP A 88 5.55 -8.47 18.86
N ALA A 89 6.28 -7.93 19.84
CA ALA A 89 6.77 -8.68 20.98
C ALA A 89 5.62 -9.30 21.80
N ALA A 90 4.55 -8.52 22.02
CA ALA A 90 3.35 -9.01 22.71
C ALA A 90 2.61 -10.08 21.88
N GLY A 91 2.47 -9.85 20.58
CA GLY A 91 1.90 -10.83 19.65
C GLY A 91 2.66 -12.15 19.64
N LYS A 92 4.01 -12.09 19.61
CA LYS A 92 4.87 -13.28 19.63
C LYS A 92 4.77 -14.04 20.95
N ALA A 93 4.75 -13.34 22.07
CA ALA A 93 4.58 -13.97 23.38
C ALA A 93 3.22 -14.68 23.51
N LEU A 94 2.16 -14.10 22.95
CA LEU A 94 0.84 -14.70 22.89
C LEU A 94 0.81 -15.94 21.96
N GLU A 95 1.43 -15.86 20.77
CA GLU A 95 1.56 -16.97 19.83
C GLU A 95 2.26 -18.19 20.48
N LEU A 96 3.31 -17.93 21.25
CA LEU A 96 4.07 -18.96 21.92
C LEU A 96 3.39 -19.44 23.22
N GLY A 97 2.34 -18.79 23.69
CA GLY A 97 1.67 -19.11 24.96
C GLY A 97 2.56 -18.81 26.17
N SER A 98 3.42 -17.80 26.09
CA SER A 98 4.32 -17.40 27.17
C SER A 98 3.55 -16.75 28.33
N GLU A 99 4.00 -16.92 29.57
CA GLU A 99 3.37 -16.32 30.75
C GLU A 99 3.58 -14.79 30.81
N SER A 100 4.68 -14.30 30.24
CA SER A 100 5.03 -12.88 30.21
C SER A 100 5.79 -12.51 28.94
N ILE A 101 5.74 -11.22 28.58
CA ILE A 101 6.54 -10.66 27.48
C ILE A 101 7.96 -10.41 28.03
N GLY A 102 8.89 -11.27 27.66
CA GLY A 102 10.29 -11.17 28.06
C GLY A 102 11.11 -10.27 27.14
N THR A 103 12.37 -10.03 27.52
CA THR A 103 13.34 -9.27 26.74
C THR A 103 13.66 -9.92 25.38
N GLU A 104 13.62 -11.26 25.32
CA GLU A 104 13.79 -12.09 24.13
C GLU A 104 12.71 -11.81 23.06
N HIS A 105 11.47 -11.62 23.48
CA HIS A 105 10.38 -11.28 22.57
C HIS A 105 10.57 -9.89 21.97
N ILE A 106 11.06 -8.92 22.76
CA ILE A 106 11.34 -7.55 22.26
C ILE A 106 12.52 -7.58 21.30
N LEU A 107 13.58 -8.35 21.60
CA LEU A 107 14.73 -8.48 20.70
C LEU A 107 14.34 -9.20 19.40
N TRP A 108 13.50 -10.24 19.48
CA TRP A 108 12.93 -10.90 18.33
C TRP A 108 12.13 -9.95 17.43
N ALA A 109 11.31 -9.09 18.02
CA ALA A 109 10.55 -8.10 17.27
C ALA A 109 11.49 -7.10 16.54
N ILE A 110 12.60 -6.67 17.19
CA ILE A 110 13.60 -5.81 16.55
C ILE A 110 14.23 -6.51 15.31
N THR A 111 14.56 -7.80 15.40
CA THR A 111 15.16 -8.52 14.26
C THR A 111 14.15 -8.75 13.13
N ASN A 112 12.88 -8.95 13.47
CA ASN A 112 11.84 -9.33 12.52
C ASN A 112 11.19 -8.14 11.81
N ILE A 113 11.27 -6.93 12.37
CA ILE A 113 10.77 -5.73 11.70
C ILE A 113 11.61 -5.45 10.43
N LYS A 114 10.94 -5.07 9.33
CA LYS A 114 11.63 -4.89 8.03
C LYS A 114 12.72 -3.84 8.12
N THR A 115 12.43 -2.69 8.72
CA THR A 115 13.36 -1.57 8.89
C THR A 115 13.17 -0.92 10.24
N SER A 116 14.27 -0.69 10.98
CA SER A 116 14.29 0.12 12.20
C SER A 116 15.70 0.62 12.45
N THR A 117 15.84 1.76 13.12
CA THR A 117 17.14 2.27 13.54
C THR A 117 17.88 1.26 14.41
N ALA A 118 17.17 0.54 15.27
CA ALA A 118 17.73 -0.55 16.07
C ALA A 118 18.37 -1.65 15.22
N LYS A 119 17.67 -2.09 14.17
CA LYS A 119 18.19 -3.11 13.24
C LYS A 119 19.42 -2.62 12.47
N ASN A 120 19.41 -1.37 12.04
CA ASN A 120 20.54 -0.75 11.36
C ASN A 120 21.76 -0.63 12.29
N ILE A 121 21.56 -0.34 13.57
CA ILE A 121 22.65 -0.34 14.57
C ILE A 121 23.24 -1.74 14.72
N LEU A 122 22.42 -2.79 14.79
CA LEU A 122 22.92 -4.17 14.84
C LEU A 122 23.77 -4.51 13.62
N LEU A 123 23.32 -4.13 12.42
CA LEU A 123 24.09 -4.32 11.18
C LEU A 123 25.40 -3.52 11.16
N LYS A 124 25.40 -2.25 11.62
CA LYS A 124 26.61 -1.43 11.76
C LYS A 124 27.61 -1.99 12.76
N LEU A 125 27.13 -2.72 13.76
CA LEU A 125 27.98 -3.46 14.72
C LEU A 125 28.49 -4.80 14.18
N GLY A 126 28.16 -5.17 12.93
CA GLY A 126 28.58 -6.40 12.29
C GLY A 126 27.82 -7.65 12.73
N VAL A 127 26.63 -7.47 13.31
CA VAL A 127 25.81 -8.61 13.76
C VAL A 127 25.16 -9.31 12.57
N ASP A 128 25.37 -10.62 12.44
CA ASP A 128 24.61 -11.44 11.51
C ASP A 128 23.19 -11.67 12.07
N LEU A 129 22.20 -11.11 11.39
CA LEU A 129 20.81 -11.16 11.82
C LEU A 129 20.20 -12.56 11.70
N GLU A 130 20.67 -13.39 10.77
CA GLU A 130 20.20 -14.76 10.63
C GLU A 130 20.68 -15.62 11.81
N GLU A 131 21.96 -15.47 12.16
CA GLU A 131 22.54 -16.15 13.32
C GLU A 131 21.90 -15.67 14.63
N LEU A 132 21.69 -14.35 14.77
CA LEU A 132 20.99 -13.77 15.92
C LEU A 132 19.56 -14.32 16.07
N THR A 133 18.83 -14.40 14.95
CA THR A 133 17.44 -14.92 14.94
C THR A 133 17.40 -16.41 15.28
N LYS A 134 18.37 -17.17 14.80
CA LYS A 134 18.53 -18.60 15.13
C LYS A 134 18.82 -18.81 16.61
N GLU A 135 19.72 -18.01 17.18
CA GLU A 135 20.04 -18.08 18.61
C GLU A 135 18.81 -17.69 19.47
N LEU A 136 18.07 -16.65 19.07
CA LEU A 136 16.80 -16.25 19.72
C LEU A 136 15.78 -17.39 19.70
N GLY A 137 15.69 -18.15 18.60
CA GLY A 137 14.80 -19.30 18.50
C GLY A 137 15.02 -20.34 19.58
N ASN A 138 16.24 -20.49 20.08
CA ASN A 138 16.57 -21.41 21.17
C ASN A 138 16.04 -20.97 22.56
N TRP A 139 15.69 -19.68 22.70
CA TRP A 139 15.22 -19.08 23.93
C TRP A 139 13.72 -18.74 23.94
N LEU A 140 13.07 -18.88 22.78
CA LEU A 140 11.64 -18.66 22.60
C LEU A 140 10.89 -19.96 22.86
N ASP A 141 10.73 -20.31 24.13
CA ASP A 141 10.05 -21.53 24.56
C ASP A 141 8.53 -21.44 24.38
N LYS A 142 7.91 -22.56 24.00
CA LYS A 142 6.45 -22.70 23.98
C LYS A 142 5.92 -22.86 25.40
N GLY A 143 5.14 -21.87 25.84
CA GLY A 143 4.41 -21.92 27.09
C GLY A 143 3.02 -22.56 26.95
N ASN A 144 2.31 -22.66 28.06
CA ASN A 144 0.96 -23.25 28.10
C ASN A 144 -0.17 -22.21 28.30
N ASN A 145 0.15 -20.92 28.29
CA ASN A 145 -0.82 -19.85 28.52
C ASN A 145 -1.58 -19.51 27.24
N LYS A 146 -2.81 -20.03 27.08
CA LYS A 146 -3.64 -19.79 25.88
C LYS A 146 -4.76 -18.76 26.09
N GLU A 147 -4.95 -18.24 27.29
CA GLU A 147 -6.18 -17.50 27.64
C GLU A 147 -5.98 -16.06 28.12
N LYS A 148 -4.77 -15.63 28.43
CA LYS A 148 -4.51 -14.25 28.90
C LYS A 148 -3.46 -13.56 28.04
N VAL A 149 -3.71 -12.28 27.71
CA VAL A 149 -2.70 -11.42 27.13
C VAL A 149 -1.55 -11.29 28.12
N PRO A 150 -0.32 -11.72 27.79
CA PRO A 150 0.79 -11.70 28.71
C PRO A 150 1.21 -10.26 29.06
N GLU A 151 1.56 -10.01 30.34
CA GLU A 151 2.16 -8.75 30.76
C GLU A 151 3.69 -8.75 30.55
N TYR A 152 4.27 -7.55 30.48
CA TYR A 152 5.74 -7.44 30.41
C TYR A 152 6.38 -7.96 31.69
N SER A 153 7.41 -8.79 31.54
CA SER A 153 8.22 -9.29 32.64
C SER A 153 8.93 -8.14 33.36
N ALA A 154 9.33 -8.35 34.61
CA ALA A 154 10.05 -7.33 35.39
C ALA A 154 11.30 -6.83 34.66
N ARG A 155 12.04 -7.73 34.00
CA ARG A 155 13.25 -7.40 33.22
C ARG A 155 12.92 -6.61 31.95
N ALA A 156 11.84 -6.94 31.27
CA ALA A 156 11.37 -6.19 30.11
C ALA A 156 10.93 -4.76 30.49
N LYS A 157 10.22 -4.61 31.62
CA LYS A 157 9.85 -3.29 32.16
C LYS A 157 11.08 -2.43 32.46
N VAL A 158 12.10 -3.00 33.14
CA VAL A 158 13.38 -2.30 33.40
C VAL A 158 14.08 -1.87 32.10
N ALA A 159 14.10 -2.72 31.07
CA ALA A 159 14.70 -2.37 29.80
C ALA A 159 13.97 -1.19 29.12
N ILE A 160 12.64 -1.18 29.15
CA ILE A 160 11.81 -0.10 28.59
C ILE A 160 11.98 1.20 29.40
N GLU A 161 12.02 1.11 30.73
CA GLU A 161 12.28 2.28 31.59
C GLU A 161 13.65 2.90 31.33
N ARG A 162 14.69 2.07 31.16
CA ARG A 162 16.03 2.54 30.78
C ARG A 162 16.04 3.19 29.39
N ALA A 163 15.31 2.62 28.43
CA ALA A 163 15.14 3.22 27.10
C ALA A 163 14.50 4.62 27.20
N ALA A 164 13.48 4.78 28.03
CA ALA A 164 12.84 6.07 28.26
C ALA A 164 13.77 7.09 28.96
N ALA A 165 14.55 6.63 29.96
CA ALA A 165 15.55 7.47 30.63
C ALA A 165 16.65 7.92 29.66
N ASN A 166 17.10 7.05 28.75
CA ASN A 166 18.08 7.36 27.70
C ASN A 166 17.53 8.41 26.73
N ALA A 167 16.31 8.22 26.19
CA ALA A 167 15.66 9.19 25.33
C ALA A 167 15.59 10.58 25.98
N LYS A 168 15.18 10.63 27.24
CA LYS A 168 15.11 11.87 28.03
C LYS A 168 16.49 12.53 28.21
N SER A 169 17.54 11.75 28.47
CA SER A 169 18.90 12.26 28.64
C SER A 169 19.47 12.85 27.35
N LEU A 170 19.01 12.38 26.19
CA LEU A 170 19.37 12.89 24.86
C LEU A 170 18.47 14.06 24.40
N GLY A 171 17.52 14.49 25.25
CA GLY A 171 16.59 15.55 24.92
C GLY A 171 15.52 15.16 23.88
N GLN A 172 15.30 13.87 23.66
CA GLN A 172 14.33 13.39 22.68
C GLN A 172 12.91 13.43 23.28
N PRO A 173 11.89 13.84 22.51
CA PRO A 173 10.52 13.93 22.99
C PRO A 173 9.78 12.57 23.00
N TYR A 174 10.40 11.51 22.49
CA TYR A 174 9.84 10.15 22.41
C TYR A 174 10.94 9.09 22.48
N VAL A 175 10.55 7.87 22.78
CA VAL A 175 11.43 6.67 22.79
C VAL A 175 11.40 6.04 21.40
N GLY A 176 12.54 5.97 20.71
CA GLY A 176 12.71 5.31 19.43
C GLY A 176 13.11 3.83 19.56
N SER A 177 13.22 3.15 18.44
CA SER A 177 13.66 1.76 18.38
C SER A 177 15.10 1.58 18.90
N GLU A 178 15.97 2.55 18.62
CA GLU A 178 17.36 2.59 19.04
C GLU A 178 17.50 2.68 20.57
N GLN A 179 16.61 3.43 21.23
CA GLN A 179 16.60 3.48 22.69
C GLN A 179 16.10 2.17 23.29
N ILE A 180 15.15 1.47 22.66
CA ILE A 180 14.73 0.14 23.09
C ILE A 180 15.90 -0.84 22.99
N LEU A 181 16.66 -0.85 21.89
CA LEU A 181 17.85 -1.69 21.74
C LEU A 181 18.89 -1.38 22.82
N TRP A 182 19.16 -0.08 23.04
CA TRP A 182 20.06 0.34 24.10
C TRP A 182 19.56 -0.10 25.48
N GLY A 183 18.28 0.03 25.75
CA GLY A 183 17.66 -0.41 27.00
C GLY A 183 17.83 -1.92 27.25
N LEU A 184 17.66 -2.74 26.20
CA LEU A 184 17.92 -4.18 26.26
C LEU A 184 19.38 -4.51 26.54
N ALA A 185 20.33 -3.80 25.89
CA ALA A 185 21.74 -3.99 26.11
C ALA A 185 22.19 -3.50 27.50
N ALA A 186 21.59 -2.41 28.01
CA ALA A 186 21.90 -1.79 29.30
C ALA A 186 21.19 -2.44 30.48
N ALA A 187 20.21 -3.31 30.27
CA ALA A 187 19.40 -3.91 31.36
C ALA A 187 20.24 -4.73 32.36
N GLY A 188 21.38 -5.23 31.95
CA GLY A 188 22.30 -6.01 32.78
C GLY A 188 21.85 -7.44 33.04
N GLU A 189 20.53 -7.68 33.09
CA GLU A 189 19.93 -8.99 33.27
C GLU A 189 18.81 -9.22 32.23
N GLY A 190 18.72 -10.45 31.73
CA GLY A 190 17.69 -10.87 30.77
C GLY A 190 18.28 -11.64 29.60
N VAL A 191 17.40 -12.37 28.92
CA VAL A 191 17.79 -13.21 27.76
C VAL A 191 18.37 -12.35 26.63
N ALA A 192 17.72 -11.22 26.33
CA ALA A 192 18.23 -10.32 25.29
C ALA A 192 19.64 -9.80 25.59
N THR A 193 19.91 -9.40 26.84
CA THR A 193 21.24 -8.92 27.25
C THR A 193 22.31 -10.03 27.08
N GLN A 194 21.98 -11.26 27.44
CA GLN A 194 22.89 -12.41 27.27
C GLN A 194 23.18 -12.67 25.79
N ILE A 195 22.15 -12.68 24.95
CA ILE A 195 22.29 -12.88 23.51
C ILE A 195 23.10 -11.74 22.89
N LEU A 196 22.73 -10.47 23.16
CA LEU A 196 23.43 -9.29 22.64
C LEU A 196 24.91 -9.30 23.04
N SER A 197 25.23 -9.78 24.26
CA SER A 197 26.61 -9.90 24.72
C SER A 197 27.43 -10.95 23.95
N LYS A 198 26.80 -12.08 23.52
CA LYS A 198 27.45 -13.07 22.67
C LYS A 198 27.85 -12.48 21.30
N PHE A 199 27.07 -11.53 20.76
CA PHE A 199 27.33 -10.83 19.52
C PHE A 199 28.13 -9.53 19.72
N GLU A 200 28.75 -9.35 20.89
CA GLU A 200 29.53 -8.16 21.25
C GLU A 200 28.77 -6.82 21.20
N VAL A 201 27.44 -6.87 21.23
CA VAL A 201 26.57 -5.68 21.27
C VAL A 201 26.45 -5.20 22.72
N ARG A 202 27.25 -4.19 23.06
CA ARG A 202 27.29 -3.57 24.39
C ARG A 202 26.57 -2.23 24.37
N ALA A 203 26.03 -1.83 25.53
CA ALA A 203 25.32 -0.57 25.67
C ALA A 203 26.16 0.67 25.32
N ASP A 204 27.47 0.64 25.63
CA ASP A 204 28.42 1.72 25.28
C ASP A 204 28.57 1.87 23.77
N LYS A 205 28.78 0.78 23.02
CA LYS A 205 28.87 0.77 21.57
C LYS A 205 27.56 1.25 20.91
N VAL A 206 26.40 0.78 21.39
CA VAL A 206 25.10 1.22 20.90
C VAL A 206 24.91 2.73 21.16
N GLN A 207 25.30 3.22 22.35
CA GLN A 207 25.20 4.63 22.71
C GLN A 207 26.08 5.52 21.83
N GLU A 208 27.27 5.05 21.48
CA GLU A 208 28.19 5.79 20.60
C GLU A 208 27.56 5.99 19.22
N ILE A 209 26.96 4.96 18.65
CA ILE A 209 26.29 5.06 17.35
C ILE A 209 25.04 5.96 17.46
N ILE A 210 24.25 5.86 18.54
CA ILE A 210 23.10 6.75 18.74
C ILE A 210 23.53 8.21 18.77
N ARG A 211 24.62 8.54 19.50
CA ARG A 211 25.16 9.91 19.55
C ARG A 211 25.66 10.38 18.20
N ALA A 212 26.41 9.55 17.47
CA ALA A 212 26.87 9.87 16.13
C ALA A 212 25.71 10.19 15.18
N LEU A 213 24.63 9.39 15.22
CA LEU A 213 23.41 9.64 14.46
C LEU A 213 22.72 10.94 14.86
N GLU A 214 22.75 11.32 16.14
CA GLU A 214 22.19 12.58 16.62
C GLU A 214 23.03 13.80 16.24
N ASP A 215 24.35 13.67 16.29
CA ASP A 215 25.25 14.75 15.88
C ASP A 215 25.15 15.00 14.36
N GLU A 216 25.02 13.95 13.56
CA GLU A 216 24.67 14.05 12.15
C GLU A 216 23.31 14.73 11.93
N ARG A 217 22.29 14.41 12.74
CA ARG A 217 20.97 15.07 12.70
C ARG A 217 21.04 16.57 13.02
N LYS A 218 21.94 16.99 13.90
CA LYS A 218 22.13 18.40 14.29
C LYS A 218 22.94 19.20 13.28
N ALA A 219 23.90 18.56 12.61
CA ALA A 219 24.82 19.20 11.69
C ALA A 219 24.20 19.47 10.29
N ALA A 220 23.20 18.72 9.88
CA ALA A 220 22.54 18.88 8.59
C ALA A 220 21.03 18.60 8.69
N PRO A 221 20.26 19.54 9.29
CA PRO A 221 18.84 19.29 9.59
C PRO A 221 17.98 19.00 8.36
N ASP A 222 18.32 19.53 7.18
CA ASP A 222 17.52 19.31 5.96
C ASP A 222 17.96 18.08 5.13
N ARG A 223 19.27 17.81 5.06
CA ARG A 223 19.79 16.69 4.25
C ARG A 223 19.71 15.32 4.93
N LEU A 224 19.78 15.29 6.25
CA LEU A 224 19.71 14.05 7.01
C LEU A 224 18.27 13.68 7.38
N ASN A 225 17.38 14.66 7.54
CA ASN A 225 15.93 14.38 7.60
C ASN A 225 15.45 13.71 6.31
N GLU A 226 15.98 14.06 5.13
CA GLU A 226 15.70 13.31 3.90
C GLU A 226 16.33 11.90 3.92
N LYS A 227 17.59 11.74 4.35
CA LYS A 227 18.26 10.43 4.36
C LYS A 227 17.83 9.48 5.47
N ILE A 228 17.49 9.99 6.67
CA ILE A 228 17.04 9.16 7.80
C ILE A 228 15.52 8.95 7.75
N LEU A 229 14.77 9.89 7.17
CA LEU A 229 13.39 9.65 6.75
C LEU A 229 13.32 8.63 5.61
N ASP A 230 14.31 8.60 4.71
CA ASP A 230 14.46 7.57 3.68
C ASP A 230 14.89 6.20 4.24
N GLU A 231 15.52 6.12 5.42
CA GLU A 231 15.91 4.86 6.06
C GLU A 231 14.98 4.44 7.23
N GLU A 232 14.30 5.38 7.94
CA GLU A 232 13.32 5.08 8.99
C GLU A 232 11.86 5.04 8.48
N GLU A 233 11.58 5.68 7.35
CA GLU A 233 10.33 5.61 6.60
C GLU A 233 10.61 5.14 5.16
N LYS A 234 11.29 4.05 4.96
CA LYS A 234 10.81 3.19 3.89
C LYS A 234 9.56 2.50 4.44
N LYS A 235 8.42 3.23 4.46
CA LYS A 235 7.18 2.61 4.06
C LYS A 235 7.58 1.68 2.91
N PRO A 236 7.21 0.38 2.92
CA PRO A 236 7.52 -0.48 1.78
C PRO A 236 7.18 0.37 0.57
N ASP A 237 8.13 0.51 -0.35
CA ASP A 237 7.96 1.40 -1.50
C ASP A 237 6.54 1.15 -1.98
N VAL A 238 5.73 2.21 -2.07
CA VAL A 238 4.33 2.07 -2.48
C VAL A 238 4.24 1.14 -3.68
N LEU A 239 5.26 1.19 -4.55
CA LEU A 239 5.42 0.31 -5.71
C LEU A 239 5.73 -1.15 -5.34
N GLU A 240 6.47 -1.42 -4.24
CA GLU A 240 6.71 -2.80 -3.78
C GLU A 240 5.43 -3.45 -3.23
N VAL A 241 4.63 -2.69 -2.48
CA VAL A 241 3.34 -3.19 -1.99
C VAL A 241 2.35 -3.34 -3.14
N LEU A 242 2.31 -2.38 -4.06
CA LEU A 242 1.46 -2.45 -5.25
C LEU A 242 1.85 -3.60 -6.19
N ALA A 243 3.13 -4.02 -6.23
CA ALA A 243 3.59 -5.14 -7.06
C ALA A 243 2.87 -6.47 -6.76
N HIS A 244 2.24 -6.60 -5.60
CA HIS A 244 1.36 -7.74 -5.28
C HIS A 244 0.00 -7.68 -5.99
N PHE A 245 -0.36 -6.54 -6.56
CA PHE A 245 -1.67 -6.29 -7.19
C PHE A 245 -1.57 -5.94 -8.68
N GLY A 246 -0.35 -5.89 -9.23
CA GLY A 246 -0.17 -5.51 -10.63
C GLY A 246 1.28 -5.29 -11.01
N ARG A 247 1.52 -4.54 -12.11
CA ARG A 247 2.83 -4.36 -12.72
C ARG A 247 3.14 -2.90 -12.99
N ASN A 248 4.39 -2.50 -12.75
CA ASN A 248 4.91 -1.19 -13.13
C ASN A 248 5.33 -1.21 -14.60
N LEU A 249 4.55 -0.56 -15.49
CA LEU A 249 4.83 -0.54 -16.92
C LEU A 249 6.12 0.22 -17.25
N ASN A 250 6.46 1.29 -16.53
CA ASN A 250 7.72 2.01 -16.76
C ASN A 250 8.93 1.11 -16.46
N SER A 251 8.86 0.31 -15.39
CA SER A 251 9.94 -0.64 -15.07
C SER A 251 10.06 -1.75 -16.13
N LEU A 252 8.94 -2.25 -16.61
CA LEU A 252 8.92 -3.23 -17.71
C LEU A 252 9.51 -2.64 -18.99
N ALA A 253 9.14 -1.38 -19.33
CA ALA A 253 9.68 -0.67 -20.48
C ALA A 253 11.19 -0.45 -20.37
N ALA A 254 11.68 0.01 -19.21
CA ALA A 254 13.10 0.23 -18.95
C ALA A 254 13.93 -1.06 -19.08
N ASN A 255 13.35 -2.19 -18.68
CA ASN A 255 13.98 -3.52 -18.78
C ASN A 255 13.81 -4.20 -20.15
N GLY A 256 13.21 -3.51 -21.14
CA GLY A 256 12.98 -4.06 -22.47
C GLY A 256 11.98 -5.22 -22.54
N LYS A 257 11.14 -5.37 -21.50
CA LYS A 257 10.14 -6.46 -21.42
C LYS A 257 8.81 -6.15 -22.11
N ILE A 258 8.64 -4.93 -22.58
CA ILE A 258 7.48 -4.51 -23.37
C ILE A 258 7.84 -4.52 -24.85
N ASP A 259 6.94 -5.02 -25.67
CA ASP A 259 7.11 -5.03 -27.11
C ASP A 259 7.14 -3.62 -27.72
N PRO A 260 7.89 -3.39 -28.79
CA PRO A 260 7.86 -2.10 -29.48
C PRO A 260 6.47 -1.84 -30.03
N VAL A 261 5.89 -0.70 -29.66
CA VAL A 261 4.57 -0.29 -30.14
C VAL A 261 4.75 0.65 -31.33
N ILE A 262 4.12 0.30 -32.45
CA ILE A 262 4.26 0.96 -33.74
C ILE A 262 2.88 1.41 -34.23
N SER A 263 2.82 2.55 -34.92
CA SER A 263 1.60 3.10 -35.54
C SER A 263 0.48 3.43 -34.52
N ARG A 264 0.87 3.96 -33.31
CA ARG A 264 -0.06 4.40 -32.27
C ARG A 264 0.30 5.80 -31.73
N GLU A 265 1.03 6.59 -32.49
CA GLU A 265 1.55 7.89 -32.08
C GLU A 265 0.42 8.88 -31.77
N ASN A 266 -0.65 8.89 -32.57
CA ASN A 266 -1.79 9.78 -32.40
C ASN A 266 -2.58 9.49 -31.12
N GLU A 267 -2.81 8.21 -30.84
CA GLU A 267 -3.52 7.77 -29.66
C GLU A 267 -2.71 8.09 -28.38
N VAL A 268 -1.40 7.88 -28.40
CA VAL A 268 -0.50 8.22 -27.30
C VAL A 268 -0.46 9.74 -27.08
N GLU A 269 -0.35 10.54 -28.15
CA GLU A 269 -0.41 11.99 -28.04
C GLU A 269 -1.73 12.45 -27.44
N ARG A 270 -2.83 11.82 -27.83
CA ARG A 270 -4.14 12.11 -27.27
C ARG A 270 -4.23 11.76 -25.78
N LEU A 271 -3.64 10.64 -25.34
CA LEU A 271 -3.52 10.30 -23.91
C LEU A 271 -2.76 11.39 -23.16
N VAL A 272 -1.60 11.82 -23.66
CA VAL A 272 -0.79 12.88 -23.05
C VAL A 272 -1.58 14.16 -22.90
N GLN A 273 -2.29 14.59 -23.96
CA GLN A 273 -3.14 15.79 -23.92
C GLN A 273 -4.25 15.70 -22.85
N ILE A 274 -4.88 14.54 -22.70
CA ILE A 274 -5.96 14.35 -21.72
C ILE A 274 -5.38 14.32 -20.31
N LEU A 275 -4.29 13.60 -20.08
CA LEU A 275 -3.62 13.53 -18.78
C LEU A 275 -3.16 14.90 -18.27
N GLY A 276 -2.83 15.84 -19.15
CA GLY A 276 -2.45 17.22 -18.82
C GLY A 276 -3.62 18.17 -18.55
N ARG A 277 -4.87 17.74 -18.64
CA ARG A 277 -6.04 18.60 -18.39
C ARG A 277 -6.25 18.84 -16.89
N ARG A 278 -6.83 19.98 -16.55
CA ARG A 278 -7.26 20.29 -15.18
C ARG A 278 -8.48 19.47 -14.74
N THR A 279 -9.37 19.17 -15.67
CA THR A 279 -10.60 18.39 -15.46
C THR A 279 -10.75 17.39 -16.60
N LYS A 280 -11.49 16.29 -16.37
CA LYS A 280 -11.61 15.18 -17.34
C LYS A 280 -10.22 14.67 -17.75
N ASN A 281 -9.32 14.52 -16.77
CA ASN A 281 -7.92 14.13 -16.98
C ASN A 281 -7.69 12.60 -16.87
N ASN A 282 -8.77 11.82 -16.95
CA ASN A 282 -8.71 10.37 -16.96
C ASN A 282 -9.10 9.88 -18.36
N PRO A 283 -8.15 9.47 -19.21
CA PRO A 283 -8.46 8.90 -20.52
C PRO A 283 -9.03 7.49 -20.38
N VAL A 284 -9.98 7.15 -21.25
CA VAL A 284 -10.42 5.77 -21.47
C VAL A 284 -10.11 5.40 -22.92
N ILE A 285 -9.27 4.41 -23.11
CA ILE A 285 -8.94 3.82 -24.38
C ILE A 285 -10.11 2.92 -24.80
N VAL A 286 -10.78 3.26 -25.88
CA VAL A 286 -11.99 2.60 -26.35
C VAL A 286 -11.74 2.01 -27.73
N GLY A 287 -11.92 0.72 -27.87
CA GLY A 287 -11.74 0.01 -29.15
C GLY A 287 -12.17 -1.44 -29.06
N GLU A 288 -12.23 -2.11 -30.20
CA GLU A 288 -12.60 -3.52 -30.28
C GLU A 288 -11.60 -4.45 -29.55
N ALA A 289 -12.05 -5.65 -29.20
CA ALA A 289 -11.17 -6.68 -28.64
C ALA A 289 -10.04 -7.02 -29.64
N GLY A 290 -8.81 -7.18 -29.16
CA GLY A 290 -7.65 -7.43 -30.03
C GLY A 290 -7.15 -6.22 -30.83
N GLY A 291 -7.74 -5.02 -30.67
CA GLY A 291 -7.33 -3.79 -31.37
C GLY A 291 -6.06 -3.10 -30.84
N GLY A 292 -5.39 -3.68 -29.81
CA GLY A 292 -4.14 -3.14 -29.27
C GLY A 292 -4.33 -2.02 -28.23
N LYS A 293 -5.43 -2.02 -27.46
CA LYS A 293 -5.69 -1.01 -26.43
C LYS A 293 -4.61 -0.95 -25.34
N THR A 294 -4.18 -2.08 -24.83
CA THR A 294 -3.13 -2.21 -23.81
C THR A 294 -1.80 -1.68 -24.33
N ALA A 295 -1.49 -1.95 -25.63
CA ALA A 295 -0.28 -1.47 -26.28
C ALA A 295 -0.17 0.08 -26.28
N VAL A 296 -1.28 0.81 -26.32
CA VAL A 296 -1.25 2.29 -26.25
C VAL A 296 -0.75 2.79 -24.90
N ALA A 297 -1.15 2.15 -23.79
CA ALA A 297 -0.63 2.48 -22.46
C ALA A 297 0.84 2.07 -22.31
N GLU A 298 1.24 0.95 -22.90
CA GLU A 298 2.62 0.48 -22.95
C GLU A 298 3.51 1.44 -23.78
N ALA A 299 3.02 1.91 -24.93
CA ALA A 299 3.72 2.93 -25.74
C ALA A 299 3.94 4.23 -24.95
N LEU A 300 2.94 4.67 -24.19
CA LEU A 300 3.11 5.85 -23.32
C LEU A 300 4.21 5.60 -22.29
N SER A 301 4.24 4.42 -21.65
CA SER A 301 5.28 4.08 -20.69
C SER A 301 6.69 4.06 -21.30
N GLN A 302 6.84 3.57 -22.54
CA GLN A 302 8.10 3.59 -23.28
C GLN A 302 8.56 5.02 -23.58
N LYS A 303 7.65 5.92 -24.01
CA LYS A 303 7.95 7.34 -24.21
C LYS A 303 8.34 8.04 -22.91
N MET A 304 7.68 7.70 -21.80
CA MET A 304 8.02 8.25 -20.48
C MET A 304 9.45 7.85 -20.06
N VAL A 305 9.83 6.60 -20.23
CA VAL A 305 11.18 6.10 -19.93
C VAL A 305 12.25 6.77 -20.80
N LYS A 306 11.95 7.03 -22.07
CA LYS A 306 12.85 7.74 -23.00
C LYS A 306 12.89 9.25 -22.75
N GLY A 307 12.03 9.79 -21.90
CA GLY A 307 11.92 11.24 -21.68
C GLY A 307 11.21 12.00 -22.82
N GLU A 308 10.55 11.29 -23.73
CA GLU A 308 9.83 11.84 -24.89
C GLU A 308 8.40 12.29 -24.54
N VAL A 309 8.22 12.82 -23.32
CA VAL A 309 6.94 13.29 -22.80
C VAL A 309 7.10 14.66 -22.14
N PRO A 310 6.01 15.46 -22.03
CA PRO A 310 6.04 16.73 -21.32
C PRO A 310 6.49 16.57 -19.85
N GLU A 311 7.04 17.64 -19.27
CA GLU A 311 7.64 17.66 -17.94
C GLU A 311 6.72 17.09 -16.85
N PHE A 312 5.41 17.35 -16.91
CA PHE A 312 4.45 16.87 -15.92
C PHE A 312 4.30 15.34 -15.89
N LEU A 313 4.69 14.62 -16.96
CA LEU A 313 4.68 13.16 -17.05
C LEU A 313 6.04 12.51 -16.77
N GLN A 314 7.14 13.25 -16.87
CA GLN A 314 8.50 12.68 -16.73
C GLN A 314 8.74 11.99 -15.39
N LYS A 315 8.10 12.48 -14.32
CA LYS A 315 8.20 11.89 -12.97
C LYS A 315 7.06 10.94 -12.63
N LYS A 316 6.12 10.73 -13.55
CA LYS A 316 4.98 9.84 -13.34
C LYS A 316 5.33 8.39 -13.66
N ILE A 317 4.55 7.48 -13.10
CA ILE A 317 4.70 6.03 -13.25
C ILE A 317 3.35 5.46 -13.63
N ILE A 318 3.27 4.68 -14.68
CA ILE A 318 2.05 3.94 -15.05
C ILE A 318 2.10 2.58 -14.35
N PHE A 319 1.13 2.34 -13.47
CA PHE A 319 0.97 1.08 -12.78
C PHE A 319 -0.28 0.34 -13.29
N SER A 320 -0.08 -0.82 -13.89
CA SER A 320 -1.16 -1.68 -14.39
C SER A 320 -1.72 -2.54 -13.26
N LEU A 321 -2.98 -2.33 -12.93
CA LEU A 321 -3.69 -3.09 -11.90
C LEU A 321 -4.24 -4.38 -12.49
N GLU A 322 -3.92 -5.51 -11.90
CA GLU A 322 -4.45 -6.82 -12.27
C GLU A 322 -5.63 -7.19 -11.35
N ILE A 323 -6.85 -7.06 -11.86
CA ILE A 323 -8.07 -7.31 -11.08
C ILE A 323 -8.11 -8.76 -10.59
N GLY A 324 -7.61 -9.71 -11.39
CA GLY A 324 -7.50 -11.11 -11.00
C GLY A 324 -6.71 -11.33 -9.71
N MET A 325 -5.64 -10.54 -9.49
CA MET A 325 -4.84 -10.63 -8.25
C MET A 325 -5.58 -10.08 -7.02
N LEU A 326 -6.49 -9.10 -7.22
CA LEU A 326 -7.33 -8.59 -6.13
C LEU A 326 -8.38 -9.60 -5.69
N VAL A 327 -8.91 -10.37 -6.63
CA VAL A 327 -9.94 -11.39 -6.40
C VAL A 327 -9.33 -12.71 -5.96
N ALA A 328 -8.13 -13.06 -6.39
CA ALA A 328 -7.48 -14.32 -6.07
C ALA A 328 -7.38 -14.56 -4.56
N GLY A 329 -7.89 -15.70 -4.10
CA GLY A 329 -7.89 -16.09 -2.68
C GLY A 329 -8.89 -15.37 -1.79
N SER A 330 -9.70 -14.42 -2.30
CA SER A 330 -10.79 -13.83 -1.53
C SER A 330 -12.00 -14.78 -1.53
N LYS A 331 -12.36 -15.27 -0.34
CA LYS A 331 -13.58 -16.10 -0.17
C LYS A 331 -14.84 -15.26 0.01
N TYR A 332 -14.69 -14.01 0.40
CA TYR A 332 -15.79 -13.10 0.71
C TYR A 332 -15.60 -11.75 0.01
N ARG A 333 -16.71 -11.13 -0.40
CA ARG A 333 -16.77 -9.80 -1.02
C ARG A 333 -16.00 -8.73 -0.22
N GLY A 334 -16.06 -8.75 1.10
CA GLY A 334 -15.40 -7.79 1.98
C GLY A 334 -13.87 -7.79 1.86
N GLU A 335 -13.25 -8.94 1.57
CA GLU A 335 -11.78 -9.04 1.41
C GLU A 335 -11.29 -8.33 0.15
N PHE A 336 -12.05 -8.42 -0.94
CA PHE A 336 -11.75 -7.67 -2.16
C PHE A 336 -11.90 -6.16 -1.94
N GLU A 337 -13.00 -5.72 -1.28
CA GLU A 337 -13.23 -4.31 -0.98
C GLU A 337 -12.10 -3.73 -0.09
N GLU A 338 -11.63 -4.50 0.88
CA GLU A 338 -10.51 -4.12 1.75
C GLU A 338 -9.19 -3.99 0.98
N ARG A 339 -8.86 -4.97 0.11
CA ARG A 339 -7.67 -4.91 -0.76
C ARG A 339 -7.73 -3.71 -1.69
N MET A 340 -8.89 -3.45 -2.32
CA MET A 340 -9.08 -2.28 -3.19
C MET A 340 -8.90 -0.97 -2.42
N ARG A 341 -9.45 -0.86 -1.19
CA ARG A 341 -9.23 0.32 -0.34
C ARG A 341 -7.76 0.52 -0.02
N LYS A 342 -7.04 -0.55 0.31
CA LYS A 342 -5.60 -0.49 0.56
C LYS A 342 -4.81 -0.01 -0.67
N VAL A 343 -5.14 -0.52 -1.86
CA VAL A 343 -4.55 -0.02 -3.12
C VAL A 343 -4.82 1.47 -3.31
N LEU A 344 -6.07 1.93 -3.09
CA LEU A 344 -6.41 3.35 -3.23
C LEU A 344 -5.72 4.24 -2.18
N GLU A 345 -5.51 3.76 -0.97
CA GLU A 345 -4.74 4.47 0.07
C GLU A 345 -3.28 4.65 -0.37
N LEU A 346 -2.66 3.59 -0.88
CA LEU A 346 -1.29 3.64 -1.41
C LEU A 346 -1.16 4.62 -2.59
N LEU A 347 -2.13 4.62 -3.51
CA LEU A 347 -2.15 5.55 -4.65
C LEU A 347 -2.34 7.02 -4.24
N ARG A 348 -3.02 7.29 -3.12
CA ARG A 348 -3.13 8.63 -2.55
C ARG A 348 -1.83 9.11 -1.91
N GLU A 349 -1.04 8.20 -1.39
CA GLU A 349 0.25 8.52 -0.77
C GLU A 349 1.31 8.90 -1.81
N ASP A 350 1.25 8.31 -3.01
CA ASP A 350 2.17 8.63 -4.11
C ASP A 350 1.45 9.18 -5.33
N SER A 351 1.37 10.48 -5.42
CA SER A 351 0.74 11.19 -6.55
C SER A 351 1.46 11.02 -7.90
N ARG A 352 2.64 10.37 -7.92
CA ARG A 352 3.35 10.06 -9.17
C ARG A 352 2.70 8.93 -9.95
N ILE A 353 1.88 8.10 -9.29
CA ILE A 353 1.31 6.91 -9.89
C ILE A 353 0.06 7.26 -10.69
N ILE A 354 0.04 6.83 -11.95
CA ILE A 354 -1.13 6.79 -12.83
C ILE A 354 -1.58 5.34 -12.89
N LEU A 355 -2.81 5.07 -12.50
CA LEU A 355 -3.35 3.72 -12.48
C LEU A 355 -3.85 3.34 -13.87
N PHE A 356 -3.30 2.29 -14.47
CA PHE A 356 -3.85 1.68 -15.67
C PHE A 356 -4.75 0.51 -15.30
N ILE A 357 -5.97 0.50 -15.82
CA ILE A 357 -6.96 -0.55 -15.59
C ILE A 357 -7.43 -1.06 -16.94
N ASP A 358 -6.99 -2.27 -17.29
CA ASP A 358 -7.55 -2.96 -18.44
C ASP A 358 -8.94 -3.53 -18.09
N GLU A 359 -9.80 -3.66 -19.09
CA GLU A 359 -11.20 -4.05 -18.89
C GLU A 359 -11.90 -3.25 -17.77
N LEU A 360 -11.77 -1.92 -17.82
CA LEU A 360 -12.32 -1.00 -16.79
C LEU A 360 -13.79 -1.29 -16.43
N HIS A 361 -14.57 -1.81 -17.38
CA HIS A 361 -15.96 -2.20 -17.18
C HIS A 361 -16.16 -3.30 -16.14
N THR A 362 -15.17 -4.15 -15.90
CA THR A 362 -15.22 -5.22 -14.88
C THR A 362 -15.28 -4.66 -13.47
N ILE A 363 -14.67 -3.50 -13.24
CA ILE A 363 -14.69 -2.81 -11.95
C ILE A 363 -15.95 -1.94 -11.81
N ILE A 364 -16.37 -1.29 -12.90
CA ILE A 364 -17.45 -0.29 -12.88
C ILE A 364 -18.82 -0.93 -13.08
N GLY A 365 -18.91 -2.02 -13.85
CA GLY A 365 -20.17 -2.64 -14.27
C GLY A 365 -20.64 -3.80 -13.41
N ALA A 366 -19.85 -4.26 -12.49
CA ALA A 366 -20.11 -5.45 -11.69
C ALA A 366 -21.29 -5.32 -10.70
N GLY A 367 -21.87 -4.12 -10.50
CA GLY A 367 -22.93 -3.87 -9.51
C GLY A 367 -24.34 -4.31 -9.87
N SER A 368 -24.60 -4.84 -11.08
CA SER A 368 -25.95 -5.14 -11.56
C SER A 368 -26.40 -6.60 -11.42
N ALA A 369 -25.54 -7.53 -11.05
CA ALA A 369 -25.89 -8.92 -10.79
C ALA A 369 -25.77 -9.24 -9.28
N GLU A 370 -26.75 -9.97 -8.72
CA GLU A 370 -26.69 -10.47 -7.35
C GLU A 370 -25.39 -11.27 -7.13
N GLY A 371 -24.49 -10.74 -6.30
CA GLY A 371 -23.17 -11.33 -5.99
C GLY A 371 -21.97 -10.69 -6.70
N SER A 372 -22.16 -9.70 -7.57
CA SER A 372 -21.04 -9.05 -8.26
C SER A 372 -20.35 -7.98 -7.40
N ILE A 373 -19.06 -7.82 -7.64
CA ILE A 373 -18.15 -6.97 -6.87
C ILE A 373 -18.32 -5.51 -7.33
N ASP A 374 -18.84 -4.63 -6.48
CA ASP A 374 -19.03 -3.20 -6.82
C ASP A 374 -17.84 -2.35 -6.33
N ALA A 375 -16.72 -2.43 -7.05
CA ALA A 375 -15.57 -1.57 -6.80
C ALA A 375 -15.81 -0.12 -7.26
N ALA A 376 -16.83 0.13 -8.08
CA ALA A 376 -17.17 1.47 -8.55
C ALA A 376 -17.46 2.42 -7.39
N ASN A 377 -18.18 1.96 -6.36
CA ASN A 377 -18.51 2.77 -5.20
C ASN A 377 -17.29 3.17 -4.34
N ILE A 378 -16.18 2.44 -4.49
CA ILE A 378 -14.91 2.74 -3.79
C ILE A 378 -14.06 3.72 -4.62
N ILE A 379 -14.05 3.56 -5.96
CA ILE A 379 -13.21 4.36 -6.87
C ILE A 379 -13.85 5.72 -7.16
N LYS A 380 -15.16 5.80 -7.37
CA LYS A 380 -15.90 7.02 -7.71
C LYS A 380 -15.61 8.20 -6.76
N PRO A 381 -15.64 8.04 -5.42
CA PRO A 381 -15.35 9.13 -4.50
C PRO A 381 -13.91 9.65 -4.63
N ALA A 382 -12.94 8.77 -4.81
CA ALA A 382 -11.52 9.14 -4.95
C ALA A 382 -11.28 9.90 -6.27
N MET A 383 -11.87 9.45 -7.37
CA MET A 383 -11.86 10.18 -8.65
C MET A 383 -12.57 11.53 -8.55
N ALA A 384 -13.70 11.60 -7.83
CA ALA A 384 -14.46 12.84 -7.68
C ALA A 384 -13.66 13.94 -6.97
N ARG A 385 -12.81 13.56 -6.01
CA ARG A 385 -11.90 14.48 -5.29
C ARG A 385 -10.62 14.80 -6.06
N GLY A 386 -10.35 14.12 -7.20
CA GLY A 386 -9.11 14.30 -7.97
C GLY A 386 -7.88 13.66 -7.30
N GLU A 387 -8.09 12.73 -6.39
CA GLU A 387 -7.03 12.03 -5.65
C GLU A 387 -6.34 10.93 -6.49
N LEU A 388 -6.97 10.53 -7.59
CA LEU A 388 -6.52 9.48 -8.49
C LEU A 388 -6.50 9.96 -9.94
N GLN A 389 -5.49 9.52 -10.67
CA GLN A 389 -5.41 9.65 -12.12
C GLN A 389 -5.42 8.24 -12.73
N ILE A 390 -6.39 7.98 -13.62
CA ILE A 390 -6.65 6.66 -14.17
C ILE A 390 -6.60 6.70 -15.70
N ILE A 391 -5.96 5.71 -16.28
CA ILE A 391 -6.08 5.34 -17.70
C ILE A 391 -6.90 4.06 -17.72
N GLY A 392 -8.08 4.08 -18.32
CA GLY A 392 -8.90 2.88 -18.51
C GLY A 392 -8.78 2.34 -19.92
N ALA A 393 -9.01 1.03 -20.09
CA ALA A 393 -9.22 0.43 -21.41
C ALA A 393 -10.52 -0.39 -21.39
N THR A 394 -11.33 -0.30 -22.45
CA THR A 394 -12.59 -1.04 -22.57
C THR A 394 -13.07 -1.11 -24.01
N THR A 395 -14.12 -1.87 -24.29
CA THR A 395 -14.77 -1.86 -25.61
C THR A 395 -15.77 -0.70 -25.73
N LEU A 396 -16.14 -0.34 -26.97
CA LEU A 396 -17.12 0.72 -27.22
C LEU A 396 -18.50 0.38 -26.63
N ALA A 397 -18.89 -0.88 -26.71
CA ALA A 397 -20.17 -1.36 -26.17
C ALA A 397 -20.22 -1.21 -24.64
N GLU A 398 -19.17 -1.62 -23.94
CA GLU A 398 -19.09 -1.54 -22.48
C GLU A 398 -18.90 -0.10 -22.00
N TYR A 399 -18.16 0.75 -22.76
CA TYR A 399 -18.04 2.18 -22.46
C TYR A 399 -19.42 2.86 -22.45
N ARG A 400 -20.23 2.64 -23.49
CA ARG A 400 -21.60 3.19 -23.60
C ARG A 400 -22.52 2.66 -22.51
N LYS A 401 -22.37 1.40 -22.14
CA LYS A 401 -23.23 0.73 -21.15
C LYS A 401 -22.93 1.17 -19.71
N HIS A 402 -21.67 1.32 -19.34
CA HIS A 402 -21.23 1.47 -17.97
C HIS A 402 -20.65 2.84 -17.60
N ILE A 403 -20.04 3.56 -18.54
CA ILE A 403 -19.37 4.84 -18.27
C ILE A 403 -20.21 6.02 -18.74
N GLU A 404 -20.69 5.99 -19.97
CA GLU A 404 -21.45 7.09 -20.56
C GLU A 404 -22.80 7.32 -19.88
N LYS A 405 -23.42 6.25 -19.35
CA LYS A 405 -24.67 6.33 -18.57
C LYS A 405 -24.52 6.83 -17.15
N ASP A 406 -23.31 6.80 -16.60
CA ASP A 406 -23.03 7.27 -15.25
C ASP A 406 -22.51 8.71 -15.28
N ALA A 407 -23.35 9.65 -14.89
CA ALA A 407 -23.04 11.10 -14.93
C ALA A 407 -21.80 11.48 -14.10
N ALA A 408 -21.43 10.71 -13.07
CA ALA A 408 -20.24 10.96 -12.26
C ALA A 408 -18.96 10.54 -13.00
N LEU A 409 -19.01 9.44 -13.73
CA LEU A 409 -17.89 8.92 -14.51
C LEU A 409 -17.73 9.68 -15.82
N GLU A 410 -18.82 9.96 -16.53
CA GLU A 410 -18.83 10.70 -17.79
C GLU A 410 -18.16 12.09 -17.66
N ARG A 411 -18.35 12.76 -16.51
CA ARG A 411 -17.71 14.05 -16.23
C ARG A 411 -16.22 13.94 -15.88
N ARG A 412 -15.69 12.74 -15.68
CA ARG A 412 -14.30 12.50 -15.25
C ARG A 412 -13.46 11.81 -16.31
N PHE A 413 -14.09 10.95 -17.10
CA PHE A 413 -13.44 10.23 -18.18
C PHE A 413 -13.55 10.94 -19.51
N GLN A 414 -12.53 10.75 -20.37
CA GLN A 414 -12.49 11.23 -21.74
C GLN A 414 -12.11 10.07 -22.65
N PRO A 415 -12.97 9.68 -23.62
CA PRO A 415 -12.64 8.58 -24.53
C PRO A 415 -11.53 8.94 -25.50
N VAL A 416 -10.68 7.96 -25.77
CA VAL A 416 -9.68 7.91 -26.83
C VAL A 416 -10.01 6.70 -27.69
N LEU A 417 -10.47 6.94 -28.91
CA LEU A 417 -10.82 5.86 -29.84
C LEU A 417 -9.54 5.23 -30.39
N VAL A 418 -9.50 3.91 -30.40
CA VAL A 418 -8.45 3.09 -30.98
C VAL A 418 -9.09 2.19 -32.01
N ASP A 419 -8.96 2.58 -33.25
CA ASP A 419 -9.47 1.80 -34.38
C ASP A 419 -8.55 0.60 -34.68
N ALA A 420 -9.13 -0.45 -35.24
CA ALA A 420 -8.34 -1.56 -35.76
C ALA A 420 -7.36 -1.02 -36.82
N PRO A 421 -6.08 -1.41 -36.77
CA PRO A 421 -5.11 -0.94 -37.74
C PRO A 421 -5.42 -1.48 -39.14
N THR A 422 -5.03 -0.72 -40.16
CA THR A 422 -5.09 -1.20 -41.55
C THR A 422 -4.11 -2.35 -41.76
N ALA A 423 -4.30 -3.14 -42.83
CA ALA A 423 -3.37 -4.20 -43.21
C ALA A 423 -1.93 -3.68 -43.34
N GLU A 424 -1.76 -2.49 -43.92
CA GLU A 424 -0.44 -1.85 -44.09
C GLU A 424 0.19 -1.49 -42.72
N SER A 425 -0.58 -0.88 -41.82
CA SER A 425 -0.12 -0.58 -40.48
C SER A 425 0.21 -1.86 -39.69
N THR A 426 -0.60 -2.91 -39.86
CA THR A 426 -0.35 -4.22 -39.26
C THR A 426 0.95 -4.86 -39.74
N GLN A 427 1.26 -4.75 -41.03
CA GLN A 427 2.54 -5.23 -41.58
C GLN A 427 3.74 -4.50 -40.93
N LEU A 428 3.63 -3.18 -40.69
CA LEU A 428 4.66 -2.43 -39.98
C LEU A 428 4.79 -2.88 -38.52
N MET A 429 3.67 -3.14 -37.84
CA MET A 429 3.67 -3.67 -36.47
C MET A 429 4.36 -5.03 -36.41
N LEU A 430 4.00 -5.98 -37.29
CA LEU A 430 4.62 -7.31 -37.29
C LEU A 430 6.11 -7.23 -37.65
N LYS A 431 6.51 -6.34 -38.57
CA LYS A 431 7.95 -6.09 -38.80
C LYS A 431 8.71 -5.62 -37.57
N GLY A 432 8.10 -4.76 -36.76
CA GLY A 432 8.71 -4.32 -35.52
C GLY A 432 8.82 -5.41 -34.46
N LEU A 433 7.94 -6.39 -34.50
CA LEU A 433 7.96 -7.56 -33.62
C LEU A 433 8.86 -8.69 -34.11
N GLN A 434 9.17 -8.70 -35.45
CA GLN A 434 9.86 -9.78 -36.12
C GLN A 434 11.13 -10.26 -35.42
N GLU A 435 12.03 -9.35 -35.02
CA GLU A 435 13.30 -9.70 -34.38
C GLU A 435 13.09 -10.46 -33.05
N ARG A 436 12.05 -10.11 -32.28
CA ARG A 436 11.72 -10.79 -31.01
C ARG A 436 11.20 -12.20 -31.26
N TYR A 437 10.32 -12.37 -32.23
CA TYR A 437 9.78 -13.67 -32.61
C TYR A 437 10.86 -14.56 -33.22
N GLU A 438 11.74 -14.02 -34.09
CA GLU A 438 12.92 -14.71 -34.59
C GLU A 438 13.82 -15.22 -33.45
N LYS A 439 14.04 -14.38 -32.44
CA LYS A 439 14.88 -14.77 -31.29
C LYS A 439 14.20 -15.81 -30.42
N PHE A 440 12.88 -15.72 -30.25
CA PHE A 440 12.11 -16.66 -29.42
C PHE A 440 12.04 -18.06 -30.06
N HIS A 441 11.68 -18.12 -31.35
CA HIS A 441 11.53 -19.39 -32.09
C HIS A 441 12.86 -19.91 -32.66
N GLY A 442 13.92 -19.10 -32.67
CA GLY A 442 15.23 -19.50 -33.19
C GLY A 442 15.26 -19.61 -34.72
N LEU A 443 14.34 -18.96 -35.42
CA LEU A 443 14.13 -19.00 -36.85
C LEU A 443 14.25 -17.61 -37.47
N LYS A 444 14.47 -17.54 -38.79
CA LYS A 444 14.40 -16.29 -39.55
C LYS A 444 13.05 -16.15 -40.24
N ILE A 445 12.40 -15.03 -40.03
CA ILE A 445 11.10 -14.72 -40.60
C ILE A 445 11.31 -13.90 -41.91
N ASN A 446 10.81 -14.37 -43.03
CA ASN A 446 10.89 -13.63 -44.30
C ASN A 446 9.82 -12.51 -44.30
N SER A 447 10.14 -11.38 -44.93
CA SER A 447 9.19 -10.27 -45.12
C SER A 447 7.92 -10.67 -45.88
N GLU A 448 8.03 -11.65 -46.80
CA GLU A 448 6.89 -12.22 -47.51
C GLU A 448 5.97 -13.02 -46.56
N ALA A 449 6.54 -13.74 -45.60
CA ALA A 449 5.78 -14.45 -44.60
C ALA A 449 5.00 -13.47 -43.69
N VAL A 450 5.63 -12.38 -43.24
CA VAL A 450 4.95 -11.32 -42.50
C VAL A 450 3.74 -10.77 -43.27
N LYS A 451 3.94 -10.49 -44.55
CA LYS A 451 2.86 -10.02 -45.41
C LYS A 451 1.75 -11.06 -45.54
N ALA A 452 2.12 -12.33 -45.76
CA ALA A 452 1.16 -13.44 -45.89
C ALA A 452 0.34 -13.61 -44.57
N CYS A 453 0.97 -13.52 -43.38
CA CYS A 453 0.26 -13.58 -42.10
C CYS A 453 -0.83 -12.51 -42.01
N VAL A 454 -0.57 -11.28 -42.45
CA VAL A 454 -1.57 -10.21 -42.42
C VAL A 454 -2.68 -10.47 -43.44
N GLU A 455 -2.32 -10.77 -44.71
CA GLU A 455 -3.30 -10.97 -45.78
C GLU A 455 -4.21 -12.18 -45.52
N LEU A 456 -3.62 -13.30 -45.06
CA LEU A 456 -4.38 -14.53 -44.82
C LEU A 456 -5.25 -14.42 -43.55
N SER A 457 -4.72 -13.83 -42.47
CA SER A 457 -5.52 -13.62 -41.27
C SER A 457 -6.68 -12.67 -41.54
N ASP A 458 -6.47 -11.63 -42.33
CA ASP A 458 -7.53 -10.67 -42.66
C ASP A 458 -8.63 -11.30 -43.52
N ARG A 459 -8.23 -12.16 -44.46
CA ARG A 459 -9.14 -12.81 -45.40
C ARG A 459 -9.93 -13.97 -44.78
N TYR A 460 -9.31 -14.77 -43.94
CA TYR A 460 -9.88 -16.05 -43.48
C TYR A 460 -10.29 -16.07 -41.99
N ASN A 461 -9.71 -15.19 -41.18
CA ASN A 461 -10.08 -15.09 -39.76
C ASN A 461 -11.00 -13.88 -39.56
N THR A 462 -12.30 -14.10 -39.57
CA THR A 462 -13.34 -13.06 -39.44
C THR A 462 -13.72 -12.78 -37.97
N ASP A 463 -13.37 -13.69 -37.05
CA ASP A 463 -13.84 -13.66 -35.66
C ASP A 463 -12.99 -12.77 -34.76
N ARG A 464 -11.80 -12.36 -35.23
CA ARG A 464 -10.86 -11.50 -34.53
C ARG A 464 -10.43 -10.29 -35.33
N ASN A 465 -9.93 -9.28 -34.68
CA ASN A 465 -9.47 -8.05 -35.30
C ASN A 465 -7.95 -8.02 -35.47
N LEU A 466 -7.49 -7.23 -36.43
CA LEU A 466 -6.09 -6.87 -36.56
C LEU A 466 -5.71 -5.93 -35.37
N PRO A 467 -4.48 -5.99 -34.84
CA PRO A 467 -3.35 -6.81 -35.30
C PRO A 467 -3.32 -8.23 -34.72
N ASP A 468 -4.14 -8.53 -33.71
CA ASP A 468 -4.09 -9.72 -32.86
C ASP A 468 -4.11 -11.01 -33.70
N LYS A 469 -5.08 -11.14 -34.62
CA LYS A 469 -5.19 -12.31 -35.49
C LYS A 469 -3.98 -12.54 -36.43
N ALA A 470 -3.25 -11.48 -36.76
CA ALA A 470 -2.06 -11.59 -37.60
C ALA A 470 -0.81 -11.94 -36.78
N ILE A 471 -0.76 -11.45 -35.55
CA ILE A 471 0.27 -11.79 -34.56
C ILE A 471 0.15 -13.27 -34.20
N ASP A 472 -1.06 -13.72 -33.85
CA ASP A 472 -1.33 -15.14 -33.54
C ASP A 472 -0.91 -16.05 -34.69
N LEU A 473 -1.28 -15.68 -35.92
CA LEU A 473 -0.91 -16.48 -37.11
C LEU A 473 0.60 -16.50 -37.34
N MET A 474 1.29 -15.40 -37.05
CA MET A 474 2.75 -15.36 -37.12
C MET A 474 3.40 -16.22 -36.06
N ASP A 475 2.90 -16.20 -34.83
CA ASP A 475 3.42 -16.98 -33.70
C ASP A 475 3.18 -18.49 -33.86
N GLU A 476 2.04 -18.87 -34.44
CA GLU A 476 1.66 -20.27 -34.66
C GLU A 476 2.34 -20.89 -35.89
N ALA A 477 2.74 -20.04 -36.86
CA ALA A 477 3.37 -20.49 -38.11
C ALA A 477 4.87 -20.81 -37.95
N PHE A 478 5.49 -20.35 -36.89
CA PHE A 478 6.93 -20.46 -36.62
C PHE A 478 7.23 -21.22 -35.33
#